data_de3f18c066bf02c0d1d9ea79c333d004
#
_entry.id   de3f18c066bf02c0d1d9ea79c333d004
#
_cell.length_a   1.000
_cell.length_b   1.000
_cell.length_c   1.000
_cell.angle_alpha   90.00
_cell.angle_beta   90.00
_cell.angle_gamma   90.00
#
_symmetry.space_group_name_H-M   'P 1'
#
loop_
_entity.id
_entity.type
_entity.pdbx_description
1 polymer ?
#
loop_
_entity_poly.entity_id
_entity_poly.type
_entity_poly.pdbx_seq_one_letter_code
_entity_poly.pdbx_strand_id
1 'polypeptide(L)'
;MLTASHLTRRFDGRVAVEDVTFQVAPGEIFALLGPNGAGKTTTLRMLAGLIEPSSGTVLVGGEPMTRRSASRLRGLLGLLTEAPGLWDRLTVRQNLSVYARLHGLAAPERAVDEALATFDLSERGDEATAQLSKGLKQRVALARTLLHHPSIVLLDEPTSGLDPESARDVRGLILRLRGERRAILLSTHNLDEVERVADRVAVLRSRLVAVDTPDALRARVFGARLQVVLGMPAAPFVPVLTGAGATDVRADGTTLSIGVVDAAAEAPALVRRLVEAGAAIQTVSPEDPPLEEVYLKLLSEPPS
;
A
#
# COMPACT_ATOMS: atom_id res chain seq x y z
N MET A 1 -4.77 15.78 -4.29
CA MET A 1 -4.54 14.87 -5.42
C MET A 1 -3.08 14.95 -5.83
N LEU A 2 -2.43 13.82 -6.04
CA LEU A 2 -1.06 13.69 -6.54
C LEU A 2 -1.10 12.92 -7.85
N THR A 3 -0.40 13.39 -8.89
CA THR A 3 -0.36 12.71 -10.20
C THR A 3 1.07 12.52 -10.65
N ALA A 4 1.39 11.30 -11.03
CA ALA A 4 2.55 10.91 -11.82
C ALA A 4 2.11 10.80 -13.27
N SER A 5 2.74 11.53 -14.18
CA SER A 5 2.41 11.50 -15.62
C SER A 5 3.65 11.17 -16.42
N HIS A 6 3.70 9.95 -16.97
CA HIS A 6 4.77 9.45 -17.83
C HIS A 6 6.18 9.60 -17.20
N LEU A 7 6.29 9.35 -15.88
CA LEU A 7 7.54 9.56 -15.15
C LEU A 7 8.59 8.55 -15.59
N THR A 8 9.72 9.06 -16.04
CA THR A 8 10.92 8.26 -16.34
C THR A 8 12.12 8.82 -15.60
N ARG A 9 12.96 7.95 -15.04
CA ARG A 9 14.25 8.33 -14.46
C ARG A 9 15.34 7.39 -14.91
N ARG A 10 16.43 8.01 -15.41
CA ARG A 10 17.66 7.32 -15.80
C ARG A 10 18.83 7.83 -14.95
N PHE A 11 19.70 6.93 -14.55
CA PHE A 11 20.96 7.21 -13.86
C PHE A 11 22.08 6.54 -14.64
N ASP A 12 23.03 7.27 -15.11
CA ASP A 12 24.22 6.77 -15.83
C ASP A 12 23.88 5.70 -16.89
N GLY A 13 22.85 5.97 -17.70
CA GLY A 13 22.36 5.06 -18.74
C GLY A 13 21.41 3.94 -18.26
N ARG A 14 21.34 3.67 -16.96
CA ARG A 14 20.42 2.67 -16.40
C ARG A 14 19.05 3.29 -16.15
N VAL A 15 18.00 2.62 -16.61
CA VAL A 15 16.61 3.02 -16.34
C VAL A 15 16.20 2.51 -14.96
N ALA A 16 15.90 3.43 -14.05
CA ALA A 16 15.40 3.10 -12.72
C ALA A 16 13.86 3.10 -12.67
N VAL A 17 13.23 4.01 -13.42
CA VAL A 17 11.78 4.15 -13.57
C VAL A 17 11.49 4.46 -15.02
N GLU A 18 10.49 3.80 -15.61
CA GLU A 18 10.15 3.92 -17.03
C GLU A 18 8.64 4.11 -17.19
N ASP A 19 8.24 5.24 -17.74
CA ASP A 19 6.87 5.58 -18.16
C ASP A 19 5.78 5.30 -17.10
N VAL A 20 6.02 5.72 -15.86
CA VAL A 20 5.10 5.48 -14.75
C VAL A 20 4.02 6.55 -14.72
N THR A 21 2.74 6.11 -14.83
CA THR A 21 1.56 6.99 -14.80
C THR A 21 0.54 6.47 -13.81
N PHE A 22 0.18 7.29 -12.81
CA PHE A 22 -0.90 7.01 -11.85
C PHE A 22 -1.33 8.29 -11.13
N GLN A 23 -2.47 8.19 -10.42
CA GLN A 23 -2.99 9.26 -9.58
C GLN A 23 -3.32 8.72 -8.19
N VAL A 24 -3.17 9.57 -7.17
CA VAL A 24 -3.60 9.31 -5.80
C VAL A 24 -4.62 10.37 -5.39
N ALA A 25 -5.83 9.95 -5.07
CA ALA A 25 -6.92 10.84 -4.69
C ALA A 25 -6.86 11.23 -3.20
N PRO A 26 -7.47 12.35 -2.79
CA PRO A 26 -7.68 12.66 -1.38
C PRO A 26 -8.53 11.59 -0.68
N GLY A 27 -8.05 11.07 0.45
CA GLY A 27 -8.71 9.99 1.19
C GLY A 27 -8.43 8.59 0.62
N GLU A 28 -7.43 8.47 -0.24
CA GLU A 28 -6.98 7.20 -0.82
C GLU A 28 -5.63 6.79 -0.25
N ILE A 29 -5.48 5.50 0.04
CA ILE A 29 -4.19 4.84 0.28
C ILE A 29 -3.82 4.08 -0.99
N PHE A 30 -2.82 4.59 -1.71
CA PHE A 30 -2.27 3.97 -2.91
C PHE A 30 -0.94 3.29 -2.58
N ALA A 31 -0.86 1.97 -2.77
CA ALA A 31 0.34 1.21 -2.52
C ALA A 31 1.18 1.05 -3.79
N LEU A 32 2.48 1.34 -3.70
CA LEU A 32 3.46 1.05 -4.74
C LEU A 32 4.23 -0.21 -4.34
N LEU A 33 3.79 -1.35 -4.85
CA LEU A 33 4.30 -2.68 -4.53
C LEU A 33 5.38 -3.10 -5.54
N GLY A 34 6.46 -3.68 -5.06
CA GLY A 34 7.50 -4.22 -5.95
C GLY A 34 8.74 -4.69 -5.20
N PRO A 35 9.61 -5.49 -5.83
CA PRO A 35 10.83 -5.98 -5.21
C PRO A 35 11.83 -4.85 -4.96
N ASN A 36 12.90 -5.15 -4.23
CA ASN A 36 14.00 -4.21 -4.07
C ASN A 36 14.62 -3.88 -5.42
N GLY A 37 14.89 -2.59 -5.67
CA GLY A 37 15.38 -2.10 -6.95
C GLY A 37 14.32 -1.89 -8.04
N ALA A 38 13.03 -2.12 -7.77
CA ALA A 38 11.94 -1.88 -8.72
C ALA A 38 11.70 -0.40 -9.08
N GLY A 39 12.32 0.54 -8.37
CA GLY A 39 12.16 1.98 -8.60
C GLY A 39 11.21 2.68 -7.61
N LYS A 40 10.70 2.00 -6.57
CA LYS A 40 9.77 2.56 -5.57
C LYS A 40 10.28 3.86 -4.94
N THR A 41 11.41 3.78 -4.24
CA THR A 41 12.05 4.96 -3.59
C THR A 41 12.39 6.05 -4.60
N THR A 42 12.81 5.69 -5.82
CA THR A 42 13.09 6.67 -6.89
C THR A 42 11.82 7.39 -7.30
N THR A 43 10.71 6.67 -7.44
CA THR A 43 9.40 7.25 -7.74
C THR A 43 8.96 8.21 -6.63
N LEU A 44 9.05 7.80 -5.35
CA LEU A 44 8.70 8.66 -4.22
C LEU A 44 9.56 9.94 -4.21
N ARG A 45 10.87 9.83 -4.47
CA ARG A 45 11.78 11.00 -4.51
C ARG A 45 11.45 11.97 -5.66
N MET A 46 11.03 11.46 -6.82
CA MET A 46 10.52 12.31 -7.92
C MET A 46 9.23 13.03 -7.51
N LEU A 47 8.27 12.29 -6.91
CA LEU A 47 7.00 12.85 -6.44
C LEU A 47 7.19 13.90 -5.35
N ALA A 48 8.17 13.72 -4.47
CA ALA A 48 8.55 14.70 -3.44
C ALA A 48 9.35 15.90 -3.99
N GLY A 49 9.69 15.91 -5.29
CA GLY A 49 10.53 16.94 -5.89
C GLY A 49 11.95 16.98 -5.34
N LEU A 50 12.46 15.84 -4.83
CA LEU A 50 13.86 15.69 -4.38
C LEU A 50 14.80 15.38 -5.54
N ILE A 51 14.31 14.71 -6.57
CA ILE A 51 15.02 14.47 -7.83
C ILE A 51 14.10 14.86 -8.99
N GLU A 52 14.67 15.41 -10.04
CA GLU A 52 13.93 15.74 -11.27
C GLU A 52 13.74 14.44 -12.08
N PRO A 53 12.55 14.19 -12.68
CA PRO A 53 12.39 13.12 -13.66
C PRO A 53 13.24 13.42 -14.91
N SER A 54 13.70 12.37 -15.62
CA SER A 54 14.35 12.52 -16.92
C SER A 54 13.35 12.89 -18.02
N SER A 55 12.09 12.44 -17.88
CA SER A 55 10.93 12.87 -18.66
C SER A 55 9.65 12.64 -17.85
N GLY A 56 8.55 13.24 -18.30
CA GLY A 56 7.27 13.22 -17.59
C GLY A 56 7.12 14.35 -16.58
N THR A 57 6.00 14.37 -15.86
CA THR A 57 5.64 15.48 -14.97
C THR A 57 4.97 14.96 -13.70
N VAL A 58 5.31 15.57 -12.56
CA VAL A 58 4.59 15.41 -11.28
C VAL A 58 3.63 16.57 -11.12
N LEU A 59 2.35 16.29 -10.81
CA LEU A 59 1.36 17.32 -10.47
C LEU A 59 0.94 17.17 -9.00
N VAL A 60 1.00 18.25 -8.25
CA VAL A 60 0.56 18.36 -6.85
C VAL A 60 -0.63 19.31 -6.80
N GLY A 61 -1.82 18.80 -6.50
CA GLY A 61 -3.04 19.61 -6.54
C GLY A 61 -3.38 20.16 -7.94
N GLY A 62 -2.91 19.50 -9.01
CA GLY A 62 -3.07 19.93 -10.40
C GLY A 62 -1.96 20.86 -10.90
N GLU A 63 -1.03 21.30 -10.03
CA GLU A 63 0.08 22.18 -10.41
C GLU A 63 1.37 21.37 -10.62
N PRO A 64 2.14 21.64 -11.70
CA PRO A 64 3.36 20.91 -11.98
C PRO A 64 4.49 21.25 -10.98
N MET A 65 5.16 20.19 -10.50
CA MET A 65 6.35 20.28 -9.66
C MET A 65 7.54 20.68 -10.53
N THR A 66 7.90 21.96 -10.46
CA THR A 66 9.04 22.56 -11.18
C THR A 66 10.01 23.15 -10.17
N ARG A 67 11.21 23.55 -10.60
CA ARG A 67 12.17 24.26 -9.72
C ARG A 67 11.56 25.51 -9.07
N ARG A 68 10.64 26.19 -9.74
CA ARG A 68 9.99 27.42 -9.24
C ARG A 68 8.89 27.11 -8.21
N SER A 69 8.08 26.07 -8.45
CA SER A 69 6.96 25.69 -7.60
C SER A 69 7.35 24.74 -6.46
N ALA A 70 8.48 24.04 -6.57
CA ALA A 70 8.87 22.96 -5.67
C ALA A 70 8.92 23.37 -4.19
N SER A 71 9.45 24.56 -3.86
CA SER A 71 9.52 25.02 -2.46
C SER A 71 8.13 25.11 -1.83
N ARG A 72 7.17 25.71 -2.53
CA ARG A 72 5.79 25.86 -2.07
C ARG A 72 5.03 24.51 -2.07
N LEU A 73 5.16 23.73 -3.15
CA LEU A 73 4.45 22.46 -3.27
C LEU A 73 4.95 21.42 -2.27
N ARG A 74 6.24 21.44 -1.90
CA ARG A 74 6.75 20.58 -0.80
C ARG A 74 6.11 20.89 0.54
N GLY A 75 5.61 22.09 0.77
CA GLY A 75 4.80 22.39 1.96
C GLY A 75 3.47 21.63 2.04
N LEU A 76 2.99 21.08 0.92
CA LEU A 76 1.80 20.23 0.88
C LEU A 76 2.12 18.73 1.03
N LEU A 77 3.41 18.36 1.05
CA LEU A 77 3.89 16.99 1.04
C LEU A 77 4.57 16.65 2.38
N GLY A 78 4.22 15.53 2.97
CA GLY A 78 4.99 14.88 4.01
C GLY A 78 5.73 13.68 3.41
N LEU A 79 7.02 13.55 3.66
CA LEU A 79 7.82 12.41 3.21
C LEU A 79 8.46 11.70 4.39
N LEU A 80 8.10 10.44 4.59
CA LEU A 80 8.80 9.49 5.43
C LEU A 80 9.73 8.65 4.53
N THR A 81 11.00 8.67 4.81
CA THR A 81 12.01 7.81 4.15
C THR A 81 12.17 6.51 4.92
N GLU A 82 12.65 5.45 4.26
CA GLU A 82 12.92 4.13 4.87
C GLU A 82 13.76 4.24 6.15
N ALA A 83 14.82 5.05 6.14
CA ALA A 83 15.54 5.41 7.36
C ALA A 83 14.83 6.57 8.06
N PRO A 84 14.56 6.50 9.38
CA PRO A 84 13.87 7.56 10.11
C PRO A 84 14.53 8.93 10.00
N GLY A 85 15.87 8.99 9.81
CA GLY A 85 16.60 10.25 9.61
C GLY A 85 16.49 11.20 10.80
N LEU A 86 16.49 10.67 12.02
CA LEU A 86 16.50 11.43 13.27
C LEU A 86 17.92 11.74 13.71
N TRP A 87 18.10 12.85 14.40
CA TRP A 87 19.37 13.19 15.04
C TRP A 87 19.47 12.51 16.40
N ASP A 88 20.28 11.48 16.49
CA ASP A 88 20.42 10.61 17.66
C ASP A 88 20.76 11.36 18.97
N ARG A 89 21.52 12.46 18.87
CA ARG A 89 21.92 13.28 20.02
C ARG A 89 20.85 14.26 20.50
N LEU A 90 19.82 14.48 19.72
CA LEU A 90 18.71 15.35 20.06
C LEU A 90 17.60 14.57 20.76
N THR A 91 16.86 15.23 21.65
CA THR A 91 15.65 14.67 22.22
C THR A 91 14.55 14.57 21.16
N VAL A 92 13.47 13.82 21.46
CA VAL A 92 12.28 13.74 20.57
C VAL A 92 11.75 15.14 20.29
N ARG A 93 11.55 15.93 21.35
CA ARG A 93 11.07 17.32 21.25
C ARG A 93 11.99 18.18 20.39
N GLN A 94 13.30 18.09 20.58
CA GLN A 94 14.26 18.86 19.81
C GLN A 94 14.24 18.45 18.32
N ASN A 95 14.16 17.14 18.01
CA ASN A 95 14.01 16.67 16.64
C ASN A 95 12.78 17.30 15.97
N LEU A 96 11.62 17.27 16.62
CA LEU A 96 10.39 17.87 16.07
C LEU A 96 10.51 19.40 15.96
N SER A 97 11.10 20.08 16.95
CA SER A 97 11.24 21.54 16.97
C SER A 97 12.07 22.07 15.81
N VAL A 98 13.14 21.35 15.42
CA VAL A 98 13.93 21.73 14.24
C VAL A 98 13.06 21.75 13.00
N TYR A 99 12.23 20.73 12.77
CA TYR A 99 11.37 20.66 11.59
C TYR A 99 10.20 21.67 11.65
N ALA A 100 9.62 21.89 12.84
CA ALA A 100 8.60 22.91 13.01
C ALA A 100 9.10 24.30 12.56
N ARG A 101 10.33 24.64 12.92
CA ARG A 101 10.97 25.89 12.52
C ARG A 101 11.36 25.90 11.03
N LEU A 102 11.88 24.80 10.49
CA LEU A 102 12.20 24.65 9.06
C LEU A 102 10.97 24.83 8.17
N HIS A 103 9.80 24.35 8.63
CA HIS A 103 8.53 24.54 7.93
C HIS A 103 7.91 25.92 8.18
N GLY A 104 8.54 26.77 9.01
CA GLY A 104 8.05 28.12 9.29
C GLY A 104 6.71 28.16 10.02
N LEU A 105 6.44 27.18 10.89
CA LEU A 105 5.18 27.12 11.63
C LEU A 105 5.07 28.31 12.57
N ALA A 106 3.90 28.96 12.60
CA ALA A 106 3.67 30.19 13.39
C ALA A 106 3.81 29.96 14.91
N ALA A 107 3.49 28.76 15.39
CA ALA A 107 3.59 28.36 16.80
C ALA A 107 4.31 26.99 16.89
N PRO A 108 5.64 26.95 16.69
CA PRO A 108 6.38 25.70 16.58
C PRO A 108 6.33 24.84 17.85
N GLU A 109 6.36 25.46 19.04
CA GLU A 109 6.30 24.76 20.31
C GLU A 109 4.94 24.07 20.49
N ARG A 110 3.85 24.77 20.20
CA ARG A 110 2.50 24.21 20.23
C ARG A 110 2.33 23.05 19.25
N ALA A 111 2.81 23.21 18.02
CA ALA A 111 2.76 22.14 17.01
C ALA A 111 3.53 20.89 17.46
N VAL A 112 4.67 21.07 18.14
CA VAL A 112 5.43 19.98 18.73
C VAL A 112 4.67 19.29 19.84
N ASP A 113 4.03 20.03 20.76
CA ASP A 113 3.22 19.45 21.85
C ASP A 113 2.02 18.67 21.30
N GLU A 114 1.32 19.21 20.31
CA GLU A 114 0.22 18.53 19.61
C GLU A 114 0.70 17.25 18.91
N ALA A 115 1.86 17.29 18.26
CA ALA A 115 2.46 16.11 17.63
C ALA A 115 2.86 15.05 18.66
N LEU A 116 3.50 15.45 19.76
CA LEU A 116 3.86 14.53 20.84
C LEU A 116 2.63 13.82 21.41
N ALA A 117 1.53 14.55 21.63
CA ALA A 117 0.28 13.99 22.13
C ALA A 117 -0.38 13.04 21.09
N THR A 118 -0.43 13.45 19.82
CA THR A 118 -1.07 12.66 18.73
C THR A 118 -0.39 11.31 18.50
N PHE A 119 0.93 11.26 18.73
CA PHE A 119 1.76 10.07 18.46
C PHE A 119 2.14 9.29 19.73
N ASP A 120 1.50 9.57 20.87
CA ASP A 120 1.78 8.94 22.17
C ASP A 120 3.27 9.06 22.59
N LEU A 121 3.85 10.24 22.38
CA LEU A 121 5.26 10.55 22.66
C LEU A 121 5.43 11.58 23.78
N SER A 122 4.35 12.02 24.45
CA SER A 122 4.39 13.11 25.42
C SER A 122 5.35 12.85 26.58
N GLU A 123 5.34 11.62 27.14
CA GLU A 123 6.22 11.23 28.25
C GLU A 123 7.69 11.03 27.83
N ARG A 124 7.94 10.93 26.53
CA ARG A 124 9.25 10.67 25.95
C ARG A 124 9.86 11.88 25.24
N GLY A 125 9.18 13.04 25.37
CA GLY A 125 9.60 14.27 24.69
C GLY A 125 11.05 14.67 24.95
N ASP A 126 11.52 14.42 26.16
CA ASP A 126 12.87 14.79 26.62
C ASP A 126 13.89 13.63 26.55
N GLU A 127 13.48 12.43 26.09
CA GLU A 127 14.39 11.33 25.85
C GLU A 127 15.21 11.57 24.56
N ALA A 128 16.51 11.24 24.59
CA ALA A 128 17.35 11.26 23.40
C ALA A 128 16.89 10.18 22.43
N THR A 129 16.77 10.51 21.14
CA THR A 129 16.26 9.56 20.13
C THR A 129 17.17 8.34 19.95
N ALA A 130 18.46 8.44 20.30
CA ALA A 130 19.37 7.27 20.35
C ALA A 130 18.84 6.14 21.23
N GLN A 131 18.15 6.46 22.33
CA GLN A 131 17.68 5.51 23.35
C GLN A 131 16.35 4.83 22.99
N LEU A 132 15.67 5.32 21.96
CA LEU A 132 14.36 4.80 21.54
C LEU A 132 14.47 3.47 20.79
N SER A 133 13.47 2.60 20.98
CA SER A 133 13.28 1.43 20.12
C SER A 133 13.06 1.83 18.67
N LYS A 134 13.23 0.88 17.74
CA LYS A 134 12.99 1.14 16.30
C LYS A 134 11.55 1.61 16.05
N GLY A 135 10.56 1.00 16.69
CA GLY A 135 9.16 1.40 16.58
C GLY A 135 8.90 2.82 17.06
N LEU A 136 9.50 3.22 18.20
CA LEU A 136 9.40 4.58 18.70
C LEU A 136 10.11 5.59 17.78
N LYS A 137 11.28 5.26 17.24
CA LYS A 137 11.95 6.09 16.23
C LYS A 137 11.07 6.29 15.01
N GLN A 138 10.36 5.26 14.57
CA GLN A 138 9.42 5.34 13.45
C GLN A 138 8.22 6.25 13.78
N ARG A 139 7.67 6.16 14.99
CA ARG A 139 6.60 7.09 15.44
C ARG A 139 7.08 8.54 15.45
N VAL A 140 8.29 8.82 15.93
CA VAL A 140 8.88 10.17 15.90
C VAL A 140 9.07 10.65 14.46
N ALA A 141 9.53 9.79 13.56
CA ALA A 141 9.69 10.14 12.15
C ALA A 141 8.34 10.44 11.46
N LEU A 142 7.28 9.69 11.80
CA LEU A 142 5.92 9.96 11.33
C LEU A 142 5.38 11.28 11.92
N ALA A 143 5.56 11.52 13.22
CA ALA A 143 5.19 12.79 13.86
C ALA A 143 5.85 13.97 13.15
N ARG A 144 7.15 13.86 12.88
CA ARG A 144 7.91 14.85 12.10
C ARG A 144 7.35 15.07 10.69
N THR A 145 7.03 13.97 10.00
CA THR A 145 6.50 14.01 8.62
C THR A 145 5.15 14.73 8.54
N LEU A 146 4.36 14.66 9.61
CA LEU A 146 3.00 15.19 9.66
C LEU A 146 2.87 16.54 10.38
N LEU A 147 3.96 17.05 10.95
CA LEU A 147 4.02 18.23 11.81
C LEU A 147 3.43 19.50 11.18
N HIS A 148 3.58 19.66 9.85
CA HIS A 148 3.08 20.79 9.08
C HIS A 148 1.73 20.52 8.40
N HIS A 149 1.01 19.48 8.83
CA HIS A 149 -0.30 19.07 8.34
C HIS A 149 -0.37 18.90 6.80
N PRO A 150 0.52 18.10 6.18
CA PRO A 150 0.52 17.92 4.73
C PRO A 150 -0.78 17.28 4.24
N SER A 151 -1.26 17.71 3.08
CA SER A 151 -2.43 17.10 2.43
C SER A 151 -2.10 15.81 1.67
N ILE A 152 -0.82 15.59 1.40
CA ILE A 152 -0.30 14.42 0.69
C ILE A 152 0.83 13.82 1.52
N VAL A 153 0.79 12.51 1.75
CA VAL A 153 1.77 11.79 2.57
C VAL A 153 2.42 10.68 1.74
N LEU A 154 3.74 10.74 1.64
CA LEU A 154 4.57 9.76 0.95
C LEU A 154 5.32 8.94 2.00
N LEU A 155 5.14 7.63 2.01
CA LEU A 155 5.71 6.72 3.01
C LEU A 155 6.58 5.67 2.31
N ASP A 156 7.88 5.69 2.55
CA ASP A 156 8.82 4.72 1.99
C ASP A 156 9.06 3.61 3.00
N GLU A 157 8.52 2.41 2.74
CA GLU A 157 8.64 1.21 3.60
C GLU A 157 8.29 1.48 5.09
N PRO A 158 7.11 2.03 5.42
CA PRO A 158 6.82 2.59 6.74
C PRO A 158 6.85 1.57 7.89
N THR A 159 6.67 0.28 7.62
CA THR A 159 6.64 -0.81 8.62
C THR A 159 7.86 -1.71 8.55
N SER A 160 8.82 -1.42 7.65
CA SER A 160 9.99 -2.29 7.42
C SER A 160 10.83 -2.51 8.68
N GLY A 161 11.00 -3.79 9.04
CA GLY A 161 11.82 -4.23 10.16
C GLY A 161 11.30 -3.79 11.52
N LEU A 162 10.01 -3.44 11.64
CA LEU A 162 9.32 -3.26 12.91
C LEU A 162 8.83 -4.63 13.42
N ASP A 163 8.69 -4.73 14.75
CA ASP A 163 7.97 -5.83 15.35
C ASP A 163 6.46 -5.77 15.00
N PRO A 164 5.70 -6.88 15.15
CA PRO A 164 4.30 -6.94 14.73
C PRO A 164 3.39 -5.89 15.40
N GLU A 165 3.66 -5.55 16.68
CA GLU A 165 2.89 -4.58 17.45
C GLU A 165 3.13 -3.16 16.90
N SER A 166 4.39 -2.75 16.79
CA SER A 166 4.80 -1.48 16.20
C SER A 166 4.29 -1.31 14.77
N ALA A 167 4.35 -2.37 13.94
CA ALA A 167 3.83 -2.34 12.58
C ALA A 167 2.30 -2.15 12.55
N ARG A 168 1.57 -2.79 13.48
CA ARG A 168 0.12 -2.61 13.62
C ARG A 168 -0.24 -1.17 13.98
N ASP A 169 0.51 -0.56 14.90
CA ASP A 169 0.29 0.82 15.31
C ASP A 169 0.52 1.81 14.17
N VAL A 170 1.59 1.61 13.38
CA VAL A 170 1.87 2.41 12.18
C VAL A 170 0.75 2.28 11.15
N ARG A 171 0.25 1.06 10.88
CA ARG A 171 -0.90 0.85 9.99
C ARG A 171 -2.16 1.55 10.49
N GLY A 172 -2.45 1.44 11.81
CA GLY A 172 -3.57 2.15 12.42
C GLY A 172 -3.49 3.66 12.24
N LEU A 173 -2.28 4.23 12.32
CA LEU A 173 -2.04 5.64 12.04
C LEU A 173 -2.30 5.98 10.57
N ILE A 174 -1.81 5.19 9.63
CA ILE A 174 -2.03 5.39 8.18
C ILE A 174 -3.52 5.40 7.87
N LEU A 175 -4.30 4.47 8.44
CA LEU A 175 -5.76 4.42 8.28
C LEU A 175 -6.46 5.66 8.86
N ARG A 176 -6.00 6.20 10.00
CA ARG A 176 -6.53 7.47 10.54
C ARG A 176 -6.28 8.64 9.59
N LEU A 177 -5.07 8.74 9.03
CA LEU A 177 -4.72 9.80 8.06
C LEU A 177 -5.59 9.74 6.80
N ARG A 178 -5.95 8.54 6.34
CA ARG A 178 -6.92 8.34 5.26
C ARG A 178 -8.28 8.93 5.64
N GLY A 179 -8.76 8.68 6.87
CA GLY A 179 -10.01 9.25 7.41
C GLY A 179 -10.01 10.78 7.43
N GLU A 180 -8.85 11.42 7.55
CA GLU A 180 -8.66 12.88 7.45
C GLU A 180 -8.64 13.38 5.98
N ARG A 181 -8.95 12.55 5.01
CA ARG A 181 -8.95 12.83 3.57
C ARG A 181 -7.58 13.22 3.01
N ARG A 182 -6.48 12.76 3.60
CA ARG A 182 -5.16 12.92 3.03
C ARG A 182 -4.96 11.93 1.87
N ALA A 183 -4.25 12.35 0.83
CA ALA A 183 -3.78 11.44 -0.22
C ALA A 183 -2.52 10.73 0.30
N ILE A 184 -2.52 9.41 0.35
CA ILE A 184 -1.42 8.63 0.93
C ILE A 184 -0.85 7.71 -0.14
N LEU A 185 0.44 7.82 -0.41
CA LEU A 185 1.18 6.87 -1.22
C LEU A 185 2.20 6.18 -0.33
N LEU A 186 2.09 4.86 -0.22
CA LEU A 186 3.08 4.05 0.49
C LEU A 186 3.83 3.14 -0.48
N SER A 187 5.14 3.05 -0.36
CA SER A 187 5.91 2.01 -1.02
C SER A 187 6.11 0.85 -0.06
N THR A 188 5.98 -0.36 -0.55
CA THR A 188 6.25 -1.56 0.23
C THR A 188 6.62 -2.74 -0.67
N HIS A 189 7.30 -3.73 -0.11
CA HIS A 189 7.45 -5.06 -0.70
C HIS A 189 6.62 -6.11 0.07
N ASN A 190 5.90 -5.68 1.12
CA ASN A 190 5.09 -6.53 1.98
C ASN A 190 3.63 -6.56 1.50
N LEU A 191 3.22 -7.70 0.97
CA LEU A 191 1.88 -7.94 0.46
C LEU A 191 0.80 -7.90 1.54
N ASP A 192 1.10 -8.40 2.76
CA ASP A 192 0.20 -8.33 3.90
C ASP A 192 -0.11 -6.87 4.30
N GLU A 193 0.86 -5.98 4.17
CA GLU A 193 0.63 -4.55 4.39
C GLU A 193 -0.35 -3.97 3.34
N VAL A 194 -0.14 -4.31 2.07
CA VAL A 194 -1.04 -3.88 0.98
C VAL A 194 -2.46 -4.35 1.23
N GLU A 195 -2.66 -5.64 1.54
CA GLU A 195 -3.99 -6.21 1.81
C GLU A 195 -4.72 -5.53 2.98
N ARG A 196 -3.96 -5.09 4.00
CA ARG A 196 -4.55 -4.49 5.21
C ARG A 196 -4.93 -3.02 5.07
N VAL A 197 -4.24 -2.27 4.23
CA VAL A 197 -4.40 -0.80 4.25
C VAL A 197 -4.67 -0.17 2.89
N ALA A 198 -4.32 -0.80 1.77
CA ALA A 198 -4.38 -0.16 0.46
C ALA A 198 -5.78 -0.20 -0.16
N ASP A 199 -6.24 0.92 -0.69
CA ASP A 199 -7.44 1.00 -1.53
C ASP A 199 -7.11 0.57 -2.96
N ARG A 200 -5.94 0.97 -3.47
CA ARG A 200 -5.42 0.54 -4.77
C ARG A 200 -3.93 0.22 -4.67
N VAL A 201 -3.49 -0.67 -5.54
CA VAL A 201 -2.10 -1.10 -5.62
C VAL A 201 -1.59 -1.00 -7.05
N ALA A 202 -0.39 -0.47 -7.19
CA ALA A 202 0.41 -0.50 -8.42
C ALA A 202 1.57 -1.48 -8.24
N VAL A 203 1.63 -2.50 -9.08
CA VAL A 203 2.77 -3.42 -9.14
C VAL A 203 3.84 -2.81 -10.04
N LEU A 204 5.00 -2.50 -9.45
CA LEU A 204 6.12 -1.83 -10.11
C LEU A 204 7.30 -2.78 -10.33
N ARG A 205 7.83 -2.78 -11.56
CA ARG A 205 9.10 -3.42 -11.94
C ARG A 205 9.82 -2.54 -12.96
N SER A 206 10.39 -1.43 -12.50
CA SER A 206 10.87 -0.28 -13.28
C SER A 206 9.76 0.44 -14.07
N ARG A 207 8.75 -0.26 -14.55
CA ARG A 207 7.48 0.22 -15.11
C ARG A 207 6.29 -0.37 -14.37
N LEU A 208 5.12 0.20 -14.57
CA LEU A 208 3.90 -0.37 -14.01
C LEU A 208 3.51 -1.65 -14.76
N VAL A 209 3.34 -2.73 -14.01
CA VAL A 209 2.84 -4.02 -14.52
C VAL A 209 1.32 -4.05 -14.45
N ALA A 210 0.76 -3.58 -13.34
CA ALA A 210 -0.68 -3.51 -13.11
C ALA A 210 -1.00 -2.40 -12.11
N VAL A 211 -2.19 -1.81 -12.23
CA VAL A 211 -2.73 -0.84 -11.26
C VAL A 211 -4.21 -1.09 -11.11
N ASP A 212 -4.67 -1.47 -9.91
CA ASP A 212 -6.08 -1.63 -9.61
C ASP A 212 -6.31 -1.79 -8.10
N THR A 213 -7.55 -2.05 -7.67
CA THR A 213 -7.84 -2.54 -6.32
C THR A 213 -7.30 -3.96 -6.16
N PRO A 214 -6.94 -4.41 -4.93
CA PRO A 214 -6.53 -5.79 -4.69
C PRO A 214 -7.52 -6.82 -5.26
N ASP A 215 -8.82 -6.60 -5.08
CA ASP A 215 -9.87 -7.52 -5.54
C ASP A 215 -9.98 -7.55 -7.08
N ALA A 216 -9.87 -6.38 -7.74
CA ALA A 216 -9.87 -6.33 -9.21
C ALA A 216 -8.64 -7.04 -9.80
N LEU A 217 -7.47 -6.95 -9.14
CA LEU A 217 -6.29 -7.71 -9.55
C LEU A 217 -6.47 -9.22 -9.37
N ARG A 218 -7.10 -9.67 -8.27
CA ARG A 218 -7.46 -11.08 -8.07
C ARG A 218 -8.38 -11.57 -9.18
N ALA A 219 -9.47 -10.85 -9.42
CA ALA A 219 -10.43 -11.20 -10.46
C ALA A 219 -9.81 -11.21 -11.87
N ARG A 220 -8.92 -10.27 -12.18
CA ARG A 220 -8.20 -10.21 -13.47
C ARG A 220 -7.28 -11.41 -13.67
N VAL A 221 -6.59 -11.86 -12.62
CA VAL A 221 -5.53 -12.89 -12.70
C VAL A 221 -6.09 -14.30 -12.62
N PHE A 222 -7.11 -14.52 -11.77
CA PHE A 222 -7.66 -15.84 -11.46
C PHE A 222 -9.12 -16.02 -11.91
N GLY A 223 -9.79 -14.95 -12.34
CA GLY A 223 -11.25 -14.95 -12.53
C GLY A 223 -11.99 -14.94 -11.20
N ALA A 224 -13.30 -14.87 -11.25
CA ALA A 224 -14.12 -15.06 -10.05
C ALA A 224 -14.20 -16.56 -9.74
N ARG A 225 -14.06 -16.91 -8.45
CA ARG A 225 -14.10 -18.31 -7.99
C ARG A 225 -14.97 -18.43 -6.75
N LEU A 226 -15.58 -19.61 -6.57
CA LEU A 226 -16.28 -20.01 -5.36
C LEU A 226 -15.51 -21.12 -4.66
N GLN A 227 -15.32 -20.95 -3.36
CA GLN A 227 -14.83 -22.00 -2.48
C GLN A 227 -16.02 -22.67 -1.77
N VAL A 228 -16.09 -24.00 -1.84
CA VAL A 228 -17.09 -24.80 -1.11
C VAL A 228 -16.35 -25.78 -0.22
N VAL A 229 -16.53 -25.65 1.09
CA VAL A 229 -15.97 -26.58 2.08
C VAL A 229 -17.04 -27.62 2.42
N LEU A 230 -16.66 -28.90 2.32
CA LEU A 230 -17.52 -30.02 2.56
C LEU A 230 -17.14 -30.75 3.88
N GLY A 231 -18.07 -31.41 4.52
CA GLY A 231 -17.82 -32.34 5.62
C GLY A 231 -17.32 -33.72 5.18
N MET A 232 -16.93 -33.88 3.91
CA MET A 232 -16.53 -35.13 3.28
C MET A 232 -15.53 -34.84 2.13
N PRO A 233 -14.83 -35.85 1.59
CA PRO A 233 -13.93 -35.68 0.48
C PRO A 233 -14.57 -34.96 -0.74
N ALA A 234 -13.92 -33.95 -1.27
CA ALA A 234 -14.46 -33.09 -2.34
C ALA A 234 -14.31 -33.70 -3.77
N ALA A 235 -13.30 -34.56 -3.98
CA ALA A 235 -12.96 -35.12 -5.28
C ALA A 235 -14.13 -35.78 -6.02
N PRO A 236 -15.06 -36.55 -5.37
CA PRO A 236 -16.20 -37.19 -6.04
C PRO A 236 -17.18 -36.20 -6.68
N PHE A 237 -17.20 -34.94 -6.24
CA PHE A 237 -18.12 -33.90 -6.72
C PHE A 237 -17.62 -33.12 -7.93
N VAL A 238 -16.33 -33.24 -8.29
CA VAL A 238 -15.76 -32.59 -9.47
C VAL A 238 -16.51 -32.94 -10.76
N PRO A 239 -16.78 -34.23 -11.06
CA PRO A 239 -17.54 -34.60 -12.27
C PRO A 239 -18.98 -34.08 -12.27
N VAL A 240 -19.61 -33.96 -11.10
CA VAL A 240 -20.99 -33.45 -10.94
C VAL A 240 -21.06 -31.99 -11.40
N LEU A 241 -20.06 -31.18 -11.01
CA LEU A 241 -19.99 -29.77 -11.33
C LEU A 241 -19.57 -29.52 -12.78
N THR A 242 -18.54 -30.26 -13.28
CA THR A 242 -18.11 -30.16 -14.67
C THR A 242 -19.17 -30.62 -15.66
N GLY A 243 -19.90 -31.69 -15.37
CA GLY A 243 -21.07 -32.12 -16.14
C GLY A 243 -22.21 -31.10 -16.15
N ALA A 244 -22.21 -30.17 -15.25
CA ALA A 244 -23.15 -29.08 -15.11
C ALA A 244 -22.69 -27.76 -15.77
N GLY A 245 -21.54 -27.77 -16.45
CA GLY A 245 -20.98 -26.60 -17.15
C GLY A 245 -20.09 -25.69 -16.29
N ALA A 246 -19.80 -26.07 -15.01
CA ALA A 246 -18.83 -25.33 -14.23
C ALA A 246 -17.42 -25.49 -14.83
N THR A 247 -16.68 -24.40 -14.89
CA THR A 247 -15.33 -24.35 -15.45
C THR A 247 -14.29 -24.39 -14.34
N ASP A 248 -13.10 -24.93 -14.64
CA ASP A 248 -11.93 -24.94 -13.74
C ASP A 248 -12.28 -25.37 -12.30
N VAL A 249 -12.91 -26.55 -12.17
CA VAL A 249 -13.26 -27.16 -10.89
C VAL A 249 -12.05 -27.92 -10.35
N ARG A 250 -11.61 -27.57 -9.14
CA ARG A 250 -10.50 -28.22 -8.42
C ARG A 250 -10.98 -28.72 -7.08
N ALA A 251 -10.42 -29.84 -6.62
CA ALA A 251 -10.67 -30.39 -5.30
C ALA A 251 -9.36 -30.57 -4.55
N ASP A 252 -9.33 -30.09 -3.30
CA ASP A 252 -8.24 -30.30 -2.37
C ASP A 252 -8.81 -30.69 -1.02
N GLY A 253 -8.57 -31.97 -0.62
CA GLY A 253 -9.12 -32.55 0.60
C GLY A 253 -10.65 -32.48 0.63
N THR A 254 -11.20 -31.62 1.48
CA THR A 254 -12.65 -31.36 1.64
C THR A 254 -13.12 -30.10 0.93
N THR A 255 -12.25 -29.41 0.20
CA THR A 255 -12.54 -28.13 -0.41
C THR A 255 -12.68 -28.24 -1.92
N LEU A 256 -13.72 -27.64 -2.47
CA LEU A 256 -13.90 -27.40 -3.90
C LEU A 256 -13.60 -25.94 -4.20
N SER A 257 -12.82 -25.70 -5.27
CA SER A 257 -12.61 -24.39 -5.88
C SER A 257 -13.21 -24.40 -7.29
N ILE A 258 -14.15 -23.50 -7.57
CA ILE A 258 -15.00 -23.53 -8.77
C ILE A 258 -14.88 -22.19 -9.48
N GLY A 259 -14.44 -22.19 -10.75
CA GLY A 259 -14.44 -21.00 -11.58
C GLY A 259 -15.87 -20.58 -11.93
N VAL A 260 -16.19 -19.30 -11.73
CA VAL A 260 -17.50 -18.70 -11.99
C VAL A 260 -17.33 -17.35 -12.69
N VAL A 261 -18.40 -16.85 -13.32
CA VAL A 261 -18.42 -15.49 -13.87
C VAL A 261 -18.95 -14.51 -12.81
N ASP A 262 -20.01 -14.91 -12.11
CA ASP A 262 -20.62 -14.15 -11.03
C ASP A 262 -20.90 -15.10 -9.84
N ALA A 263 -20.09 -14.98 -8.80
CA ALA A 263 -20.17 -15.82 -7.63
C ALA A 263 -21.55 -15.73 -6.94
N ALA A 264 -22.16 -14.55 -6.86
CA ALA A 264 -23.44 -14.35 -6.20
C ALA A 264 -24.59 -14.96 -7.01
N ALA A 265 -24.55 -14.82 -8.32
CA ALA A 265 -25.59 -15.34 -9.23
C ALA A 265 -25.51 -16.86 -9.39
N GLU A 266 -24.29 -17.43 -9.42
CA GLU A 266 -24.08 -18.85 -9.72
C GLU A 266 -24.09 -19.74 -8.47
N ALA A 267 -23.70 -19.24 -7.29
CA ALA A 267 -23.63 -20.01 -6.07
C ALA A 267 -24.91 -20.79 -5.74
N PRO A 268 -26.15 -20.23 -5.84
CA PRO A 268 -27.36 -20.98 -5.49
C PRO A 268 -27.59 -22.23 -6.36
N ALA A 269 -27.24 -22.14 -7.66
CA ALA A 269 -27.40 -23.27 -8.58
C ALA A 269 -26.34 -24.36 -8.31
N LEU A 270 -25.09 -23.96 -8.06
CA LEU A 270 -23.99 -24.88 -7.72
C LEU A 270 -24.24 -25.60 -6.39
N VAL A 271 -24.67 -24.86 -5.36
CA VAL A 271 -25.04 -25.40 -4.05
C VAL A 271 -26.16 -26.44 -4.17
N ARG A 272 -27.23 -26.15 -4.89
CA ARG A 272 -28.35 -27.07 -5.12
C ARG A 272 -27.86 -28.39 -5.72
N ARG A 273 -27.05 -28.34 -6.76
CA ARG A 273 -26.49 -29.52 -7.43
C ARG A 273 -25.60 -30.36 -6.52
N LEU A 274 -24.76 -29.70 -5.71
CA LEU A 274 -23.93 -30.38 -4.72
C LEU A 274 -24.79 -31.11 -3.67
N VAL A 275 -25.85 -30.44 -3.18
CA VAL A 275 -26.79 -31.05 -2.21
C VAL A 275 -27.54 -32.21 -2.83
N GLU A 276 -28.04 -32.09 -4.08
CA GLU A 276 -28.72 -33.15 -4.82
C GLU A 276 -27.79 -34.35 -5.05
N ALA A 277 -26.49 -34.12 -5.19
CA ALA A 277 -25.47 -35.16 -5.29
C ALA A 277 -25.03 -35.74 -3.93
N GLY A 278 -25.62 -35.29 -2.82
CA GLY A 278 -25.36 -35.82 -1.45
C GLY A 278 -24.17 -35.15 -0.75
N ALA A 279 -23.72 -33.96 -1.21
CA ALA A 279 -22.64 -33.22 -0.56
C ALA A 279 -23.10 -32.64 0.80
N ALA A 280 -22.30 -32.84 1.82
CA ALA A 280 -22.48 -32.24 3.15
C ALA A 280 -21.73 -30.86 3.15
N ILE A 281 -22.38 -29.79 2.70
CA ILE A 281 -21.80 -28.48 2.61
C ILE A 281 -21.66 -27.85 4.00
N GLN A 282 -20.47 -27.36 4.35
CA GLN A 282 -20.19 -26.64 5.59
C GLN A 282 -20.15 -25.12 5.34
N THR A 283 -19.46 -24.70 4.27
CA THR A 283 -19.31 -23.27 3.95
C THR A 283 -19.29 -23.08 2.44
N VAL A 284 -19.85 -21.94 2.00
CA VAL A 284 -19.73 -21.44 0.63
C VAL A 284 -19.32 -19.97 0.72
N SER A 285 -18.22 -19.62 0.09
CA SER A 285 -17.67 -18.27 0.08
C SER A 285 -17.01 -17.96 -1.27
N PRO A 286 -16.90 -16.70 -1.67
CA PRO A 286 -15.95 -16.33 -2.70
C PRO A 286 -14.56 -16.83 -2.33
N GLU A 287 -13.81 -17.32 -3.30
CA GLU A 287 -12.40 -17.68 -3.12
C GLU A 287 -11.56 -16.44 -3.39
N ASP A 288 -10.86 -15.97 -2.36
CA ASP A 288 -9.95 -14.83 -2.44
C ASP A 288 -8.50 -15.34 -2.42
N PRO A 289 -7.88 -15.61 -3.59
CA PRO A 289 -6.48 -16.01 -3.63
C PRO A 289 -5.59 -14.98 -2.93
N PRO A 290 -4.56 -15.42 -2.18
CA PRO A 290 -3.60 -14.51 -1.57
C PRO A 290 -3.03 -13.53 -2.61
N LEU A 291 -2.86 -12.26 -2.25
CA LEU A 291 -2.27 -11.27 -3.17
C LEU A 291 -0.86 -11.66 -3.62
N GLU A 292 -0.19 -12.52 -2.87
CA GLU A 292 1.11 -13.10 -3.24
C GLU A 292 1.04 -13.92 -4.52
N GLU A 293 0.02 -14.76 -4.68
CA GLU A 293 -0.17 -15.54 -5.92
C GLU A 293 -0.49 -14.65 -7.12
N VAL A 294 -1.33 -13.62 -6.90
CA VAL A 294 -1.62 -12.59 -7.91
C VAL A 294 -0.34 -11.88 -8.35
N TYR A 295 0.47 -11.46 -7.38
CA TYR A 295 1.72 -10.75 -7.61
C TYR A 295 2.73 -11.61 -8.39
N LEU A 296 2.94 -12.87 -7.99
CA LEU A 296 3.84 -13.79 -8.67
C LEU A 296 3.41 -14.04 -10.11
N LYS A 297 2.10 -14.21 -10.34
CA LYS A 297 1.56 -14.44 -11.69
C LYS A 297 1.71 -13.20 -12.57
N LEU A 298 1.42 -11.99 -12.06
CA LEU A 298 1.63 -10.73 -12.77
C LEU A 298 3.10 -10.50 -13.16
N LEU A 299 4.05 -10.95 -12.33
CA LEU A 299 5.47 -10.83 -12.63
C LEU A 299 6.00 -11.89 -13.61
N SER A 300 5.32 -13.03 -13.73
CA SER A 300 5.69 -14.11 -14.67
C SER A 300 5.15 -13.88 -16.08
N GLU A 301 4.12 -13.05 -16.24
CA GLU A 301 3.61 -12.69 -17.56
C GLU A 301 4.62 -11.79 -18.28
N PRO A 302 4.92 -12.08 -19.59
CA PRO A 302 5.75 -11.17 -20.36
C PRO A 302 5.06 -9.80 -20.43
N PRO A 303 5.82 -8.70 -20.41
CA PRO A 303 5.25 -7.36 -20.53
C PRO A 303 4.53 -7.21 -21.86
N SER A 304 3.25 -6.90 -21.81
CA SER A 304 2.40 -6.57 -22.97
C SER A 304 2.79 -5.22 -23.58
#